data_311e24f728375a5f941e6a2c37bf244d
#
_entry.id   311e24f728375a5f941e6a2c37bf244d
#
_cell.length_a   1.000
_cell.length_b   1.000
_cell.length_c   1.000
_cell.angle_alpha   90.00
_cell.angle_beta   90.00
_cell.angle_gamma   90.00
#
_symmetry.space_group_name_H-M   'P 1'
#
loop_
_entity.id
_entity.type
_entity.pdbx_description
1 polymer ?
#
loop_
_entity_poly.entity_id
_entity_poly.type
_entity_poly.pdbx_seq_one_letter_code
_entity_poly.pdbx_strand_id
1 'polypeptide(L)'
;MGRSRLCGVRILADDGAFADFSADALAGVLIAGPYRWPSVEISAYGVLTHRVGTGPYRGPSGPPTAFAIESVVDELAGALGVDPVALRRRNGSRPGEPMVDDEAWAPHALDEVLDVVETRPRWQGRNTLPAGEGIGLSVGYWPGSKDPAAALCRLSPDGSVQIVTGVVDMSGTNGAFQAIAAEVLGMSPDAIEIITVDTGSAPPSPGSGGSTVTYSAGRAVRLAAEDARRQLLAAASAELEISVDDLEIVDGVVRPRGTPGRGLPVAKLVRANDRASRAPIEGHATSAHTSLAPSIAAFLAHVRVDPASGETRVLGFEAIQDVGRALNPALVAGQQYGGAAQAIGWALYEALVHDSGGQLISATFLDYAIPRAEQVPTIDASYVEVPAPDGPFGAKGIGEAAVVGGAAAIANAVAAATGIRPRELPMTPQRIWRALRDQRAKEEVAAGD
;
A
#
# COMPACT_ATOMS: atom_id res chain seq x y z
N MET A 1 -11.73 -30.59 -0.80
CA MET A 1 -10.93 -30.36 -2.00
C MET A 1 -10.56 -28.88 -2.09
N GLY A 2 -9.53 -28.49 -2.84
CA GLY A 2 -9.14 -27.08 -3.03
C GLY A 2 -8.14 -26.49 -2.01
N ARG A 3 -7.29 -27.30 -1.37
CA ARG A 3 -6.10 -26.82 -0.69
C ARG A 3 -4.90 -26.91 -1.62
N SER A 4 -4.13 -25.82 -1.72
CA SER A 4 -2.82 -25.81 -2.41
C SER A 4 -1.86 -26.78 -1.73
N ARG A 5 -1.00 -27.42 -2.52
CA ARG A 5 0.02 -28.35 -1.97
C ARG A 5 1.42 -27.96 -2.40
N LEU A 6 1.57 -27.39 -3.57
CA LEU A 6 2.87 -27.04 -4.17
C LEU A 6 2.72 -25.71 -4.92
N CYS A 7 3.72 -24.85 -4.75
CA CYS A 7 3.95 -23.68 -5.59
C CYS A 7 5.35 -23.81 -6.20
N GLY A 8 5.43 -24.10 -7.51
CA GLY A 8 6.67 -24.11 -8.26
C GLY A 8 6.71 -22.92 -9.22
N VAL A 9 7.71 -22.04 -9.08
CA VAL A 9 7.82 -20.81 -9.88
C VAL A 9 9.24 -20.59 -10.35
N ARG A 10 9.36 -20.21 -11.62
CA ARG A 10 10.60 -19.67 -12.18
C ARG A 10 10.36 -18.24 -12.65
N ILE A 11 11.17 -17.31 -12.14
CA ILE A 11 11.11 -15.88 -12.44
C ILE A 11 12.36 -15.52 -13.27
N LEU A 12 12.16 -14.77 -14.34
CA LEU A 12 13.23 -14.15 -15.12
C LEU A 12 12.94 -12.66 -15.16
N ALA A 13 13.79 -11.86 -14.53
CA ALA A 13 13.74 -10.40 -14.55
C ALA A 13 14.77 -9.87 -15.55
N ASP A 14 14.38 -8.95 -16.41
CA ASP A 14 15.29 -8.19 -17.27
C ASP A 14 15.78 -6.98 -16.47
N ASP A 15 17.00 -7.02 -15.96
CA ASP A 15 17.57 -5.95 -15.13
C ASP A 15 18.20 -4.82 -15.97
N GLY A 16 18.20 -4.96 -17.30
CA GLY A 16 18.84 -4.02 -18.20
C GLY A 16 20.36 -4.07 -18.09
N ALA A 17 21.03 -2.96 -18.41
CA ALA A 17 22.48 -2.88 -18.44
C ALA A 17 23.14 -2.73 -17.07
N PHE A 18 22.39 -2.34 -16.06
CA PHE A 18 22.86 -2.08 -14.70
C PHE A 18 21.93 -2.74 -13.68
N ALA A 19 22.44 -3.63 -12.86
CA ALA A 19 21.70 -4.32 -11.81
C ALA A 19 21.67 -3.48 -10.51
N ASP A 20 21.04 -2.32 -10.56
CA ASP A 20 20.95 -1.42 -9.42
C ASP A 20 19.85 -1.82 -8.42
N PHE A 21 18.92 -2.68 -8.85
CA PHE A 21 17.79 -3.14 -8.04
C PHE A 21 17.51 -4.63 -8.28
N SER A 22 17.52 -5.42 -7.21
CA SER A 22 17.22 -6.86 -7.28
C SER A 22 15.71 -7.11 -7.41
N ALA A 23 15.16 -6.83 -8.59
CA ALA A 23 13.75 -7.06 -8.88
C ALA A 23 13.36 -8.54 -8.77
N ASP A 24 14.26 -9.43 -9.12
CA ASP A 24 14.14 -10.88 -9.05
C ASP A 24 13.99 -11.38 -7.60
N ALA A 25 14.86 -10.92 -6.68
CA ALA A 25 14.82 -11.32 -5.27
C ALA A 25 13.49 -10.91 -4.61
N LEU A 26 13.06 -9.65 -4.83
CA LEU A 26 11.78 -9.17 -4.30
C LEU A 26 10.59 -9.90 -4.95
N ALA A 27 10.65 -10.18 -6.25
CA ALA A 27 9.65 -10.99 -6.93
C ALA A 27 9.54 -12.40 -6.34
N GLY A 28 10.67 -13.00 -5.95
CA GLY A 28 10.72 -14.29 -5.27
C GLY A 28 9.95 -14.31 -3.95
N VAL A 29 10.03 -13.25 -3.17
CA VAL A 29 9.26 -13.10 -1.92
C VAL A 29 7.77 -12.88 -2.19
N LEU A 30 7.44 -12.03 -3.18
CA LEU A 30 6.06 -11.60 -3.43
C LEU A 30 5.22 -12.61 -4.23
N ILE A 31 5.84 -13.50 -5.02
CA ILE A 31 5.11 -14.39 -5.94
C ILE A 31 4.21 -15.39 -5.23
N ALA A 32 4.49 -15.75 -3.99
CA ALA A 32 3.64 -16.66 -3.22
C ALA A 32 2.27 -16.04 -2.88
N GLY A 33 2.12 -14.73 -3.00
CA GLY A 33 0.92 -14.01 -2.58
C GLY A 33 0.69 -14.15 -1.07
N PRO A 34 -0.47 -13.74 -0.56
CA PRO A 34 -0.83 -13.91 0.84
C PRO A 34 -1.41 -15.31 1.10
N TYR A 35 -0.74 -16.36 0.59
CA TYR A 35 -1.24 -17.72 0.63
C TYR A 35 -0.26 -18.68 1.34
N ARG A 36 -0.83 -19.75 1.86
CA ARG A 36 -0.08 -20.86 2.45
C ARG A 36 0.27 -21.90 1.39
N TRP A 37 1.53 -22.19 1.27
CA TRP A 37 2.04 -23.22 0.37
C TRP A 37 2.81 -24.25 1.19
N PRO A 38 2.29 -25.46 1.41
CA PRO A 38 3.00 -26.51 2.17
C PRO A 38 4.33 -26.93 1.56
N SER A 39 4.50 -26.72 0.25
CA SER A 39 5.75 -26.91 -0.46
C SER A 39 5.93 -25.79 -1.47
N VAL A 40 7.10 -25.16 -1.45
CA VAL A 40 7.44 -24.01 -2.31
C VAL A 40 8.78 -24.27 -2.97
N GLU A 41 8.85 -24.06 -4.28
CA GLU A 41 10.10 -24.03 -5.04
C GLU A 41 10.10 -22.78 -5.91
N ILE A 42 10.92 -21.79 -5.55
CA ILE A 42 11.03 -20.52 -6.27
C ILE A 42 12.47 -20.35 -6.76
N SER A 43 12.62 -20.19 -8.06
CA SER A 43 13.90 -19.84 -8.69
C SER A 43 13.74 -18.49 -9.38
N ALA A 44 14.48 -17.48 -8.93
CA ALA A 44 14.45 -16.13 -9.49
C ALA A 44 15.83 -15.76 -10.05
N TYR A 45 15.85 -15.17 -11.22
CA TYR A 45 17.07 -14.81 -11.96
C TYR A 45 16.96 -13.39 -12.50
N GLY A 46 17.90 -12.52 -12.16
CA GLY A 46 18.15 -11.25 -12.83
C GLY A 46 19.01 -11.45 -14.06
N VAL A 47 18.61 -10.96 -15.21
CA VAL A 47 19.30 -11.10 -16.49
C VAL A 47 19.76 -9.74 -16.97
N LEU A 48 21.07 -9.58 -17.16
CA LEU A 48 21.62 -8.36 -17.74
C LEU A 48 21.37 -8.34 -19.26
N THR A 49 20.92 -7.22 -19.74
CA THR A 49 20.65 -6.97 -21.17
C THR A 49 21.17 -5.59 -21.59
N HIS A 50 21.04 -5.25 -22.87
CA HIS A 50 21.38 -3.91 -23.37
C HIS A 50 20.25 -2.88 -23.26
N ARG A 51 19.23 -3.19 -22.46
CA ARG A 51 18.14 -2.25 -22.17
C ARG A 51 18.51 -1.25 -21.07
N VAL A 52 17.66 -0.25 -20.88
CA VAL A 52 17.76 0.65 -19.72
C VAL A 52 17.67 -0.16 -18.43
N GLY A 53 18.50 0.18 -17.45
CA GLY A 53 18.46 -0.45 -16.14
C GLY A 53 17.09 -0.32 -15.48
N THR A 54 16.66 -1.37 -14.79
CA THR A 54 15.42 -1.38 -14.03
C THR A 54 15.64 -0.75 -12.66
N GLY A 55 14.57 -0.14 -12.11
CA GLY A 55 14.58 0.46 -10.79
C GLY A 55 13.26 0.28 -10.06
N PRO A 56 13.20 0.65 -8.77
CA PRO A 56 11.96 0.55 -8.01
C PRO A 56 10.93 1.55 -8.53
N TYR A 57 9.74 1.04 -8.82
CA TYR A 57 8.54 1.81 -9.11
C TYR A 57 7.43 1.29 -8.21
N ARG A 58 6.57 2.13 -7.66
CA ARG A 58 5.52 1.87 -6.67
C ARG A 58 5.06 0.40 -6.59
N GLY A 59 5.38 -0.30 -5.48
CA GLY A 59 5.17 -1.73 -5.34
C GLY A 59 6.11 -2.58 -6.23
N PRO A 60 7.45 -2.36 -6.20
CA PRO A 60 8.37 -3.05 -7.11
C PRO A 60 8.13 -4.55 -7.10
N SER A 61 8.12 -5.18 -8.26
CA SER A 61 7.81 -6.60 -8.48
C SER A 61 6.42 -7.06 -8.03
N GLY A 62 5.67 -6.28 -7.26
CA GLY A 62 4.36 -6.64 -6.73
C GLY A 62 3.30 -6.86 -7.82
N PRO A 63 3.01 -5.88 -8.71
CA PRO A 63 2.01 -6.05 -9.75
C PRO A 63 2.28 -7.22 -10.73
N PRO A 64 3.49 -7.45 -11.25
CA PRO A 64 3.74 -8.58 -12.13
C PRO A 64 3.60 -9.93 -11.41
N THR A 65 4.04 -10.04 -10.15
CA THR A 65 3.87 -11.27 -9.36
C THR A 65 2.41 -11.52 -9.01
N ALA A 66 1.67 -10.48 -8.61
CA ALA A 66 0.25 -10.58 -8.37
C ALA A 66 -0.53 -10.95 -9.64
N PHE A 67 -0.17 -10.38 -10.80
CA PHE A 67 -0.76 -10.78 -12.08
C PHE A 67 -0.58 -12.27 -12.34
N ALA A 68 0.60 -12.83 -12.11
CA ALA A 68 0.88 -14.23 -12.33
C ALA A 68 0.11 -15.13 -11.34
N ILE A 69 0.27 -14.92 -10.03
CA ILE A 69 -0.30 -15.82 -9.02
C ILE A 69 -1.82 -15.71 -8.96
N GLU A 70 -2.38 -14.51 -9.04
CA GLU A 70 -3.83 -14.29 -8.95
C GLU A 70 -4.59 -14.77 -10.21
N SER A 71 -3.93 -14.77 -11.38
CA SER A 71 -4.45 -15.42 -12.57
C SER A 71 -4.55 -16.93 -12.39
N VAL A 72 -3.51 -17.56 -11.82
CA VAL A 72 -3.49 -19.01 -11.54
C VAL A 72 -4.53 -19.37 -10.46
N VAL A 73 -4.63 -18.59 -9.39
CA VAL A 73 -5.61 -18.83 -8.32
C VAL A 73 -7.05 -18.72 -8.86
N ASP A 74 -7.31 -17.77 -9.75
CA ASP A 74 -8.62 -17.62 -10.39
C ASP A 74 -8.95 -18.79 -11.33
N GLU A 75 -7.98 -19.23 -12.14
CA GLU A 75 -8.12 -20.43 -12.99
C GLU A 75 -8.39 -21.69 -12.17
N LEU A 76 -7.68 -21.87 -11.06
CA LEU A 76 -7.90 -22.98 -10.15
C LEU A 76 -9.30 -22.95 -9.53
N ALA A 77 -9.81 -21.77 -9.18
CA ALA A 77 -11.19 -21.63 -8.69
C ALA A 77 -12.19 -22.12 -9.72
N GLY A 78 -12.07 -21.69 -10.98
CA GLY A 78 -12.91 -22.12 -12.08
C GLY A 78 -12.80 -23.62 -12.35
N ALA A 79 -11.59 -24.17 -12.45
CA ALA A 79 -11.34 -25.57 -12.71
C ALA A 79 -11.87 -26.50 -11.60
N LEU A 80 -11.89 -26.04 -10.36
CA LEU A 80 -12.40 -26.78 -9.20
C LEU A 80 -13.89 -26.56 -8.95
N GLY A 81 -14.54 -25.63 -9.64
CA GLY A 81 -15.93 -25.22 -9.38
C GLY A 81 -16.10 -24.62 -7.98
N VAL A 82 -15.07 -23.95 -7.45
CA VAL A 82 -15.08 -23.33 -6.12
C VAL A 82 -15.19 -21.81 -6.29
N ASP A 83 -15.99 -21.18 -5.42
CA ASP A 83 -16.06 -19.72 -5.38
C ASP A 83 -14.66 -19.10 -5.19
N PRO A 84 -14.28 -18.08 -5.97
CA PRO A 84 -12.95 -17.47 -5.91
C PRO A 84 -12.60 -16.86 -4.55
N VAL A 85 -13.57 -16.32 -3.79
CA VAL A 85 -13.36 -15.82 -2.42
C VAL A 85 -13.11 -17.01 -1.49
N ALA A 86 -13.95 -18.05 -1.58
CA ALA A 86 -13.80 -19.24 -0.74
C ALA A 86 -12.46 -19.96 -0.95
N LEU A 87 -11.95 -19.99 -2.20
CA LEU A 87 -10.65 -20.59 -2.50
C LEU A 87 -9.52 -19.78 -1.84
N ARG A 88 -9.54 -18.44 -1.95
CA ARG A 88 -8.55 -17.55 -1.34
C ARG A 88 -8.57 -17.65 0.17
N ARG A 89 -9.74 -17.60 0.80
CA ARG A 89 -9.90 -17.75 2.25
C ARG A 89 -9.36 -19.08 2.77
N ARG A 90 -9.64 -20.18 2.05
CA ARG A 90 -9.18 -21.53 2.43
C ARG A 90 -7.67 -21.69 2.42
N ASN A 91 -7.01 -21.02 1.49
CA ASN A 91 -5.57 -21.09 1.28
C ASN A 91 -4.82 -19.89 1.83
N GLY A 92 -5.52 -18.92 2.40
CA GLY A 92 -4.93 -17.70 2.95
C GLY A 92 -3.99 -17.96 4.13
N SER A 93 -2.92 -17.17 4.20
CA SER A 93 -1.99 -17.12 5.32
C SER A 93 -2.68 -16.67 6.62
N ARG A 94 -2.04 -16.95 7.73
CA ARG A 94 -2.49 -16.53 9.06
C ARG A 94 -1.34 -15.85 9.80
N PRO A 95 -1.62 -14.87 10.69
CA PRO A 95 -0.60 -14.31 11.57
C PRO A 95 0.17 -15.40 12.32
N GLY A 96 1.50 -15.29 12.35
CA GLY A 96 2.40 -16.25 12.96
C GLY A 96 2.80 -17.45 12.10
N GLU A 97 2.15 -17.69 10.95
CA GLU A 97 2.60 -18.69 9.98
C GLU A 97 3.85 -18.20 9.23
N PRO A 98 4.72 -19.09 8.73
CA PRO A 98 5.90 -18.68 7.97
C PRO A 98 5.52 -18.12 6.59
N MET A 99 6.23 -17.09 6.18
CA MET A 99 6.32 -16.62 4.80
C MET A 99 7.35 -17.47 4.03
N VAL A 100 7.54 -17.19 2.74
CA VAL A 100 8.49 -17.94 1.90
C VAL A 100 9.97 -17.67 2.21
N ASP A 101 10.26 -16.62 2.97
CA ASP A 101 11.59 -16.23 3.46
C ASP A 101 11.80 -16.56 4.95
N ASP A 102 10.95 -17.44 5.49
CA ASP A 102 10.93 -17.88 6.91
C ASP A 102 10.58 -16.77 7.93
N GLU A 103 10.31 -15.52 7.50
CA GLU A 103 9.72 -14.51 8.37
C GLU A 103 8.29 -14.92 8.76
N ALA A 104 7.84 -14.52 9.93
CA ALA A 104 6.48 -14.80 10.36
C ALA A 104 5.50 -13.73 9.84
N TRP A 105 4.34 -14.15 9.32
CA TRP A 105 3.27 -13.23 9.00
C TRP A 105 2.87 -12.42 10.23
N ALA A 106 3.04 -11.10 10.15
CA ALA A 106 2.48 -10.18 11.12
C ALA A 106 0.95 -10.06 10.96
N PRO A 107 0.22 -9.44 11.91
CA PRO A 107 -1.22 -9.23 11.79
C PRO A 107 -1.60 -8.55 10.47
N HIS A 108 -2.55 -9.16 9.75
CA HIS A 108 -3.05 -8.69 8.46
C HIS A 108 -4.53 -9.05 8.27
N ALA A 109 -5.20 -8.35 7.37
CA ALA A 109 -6.65 -8.38 7.18
C ALA A 109 -7.10 -9.17 5.94
N LEU A 110 -6.51 -10.33 5.65
CA LEU A 110 -6.93 -11.09 4.46
C LEU A 110 -8.39 -11.52 4.54
N ASP A 111 -8.85 -12.02 5.67
CA ASP A 111 -10.23 -12.45 5.84
C ASP A 111 -11.19 -11.24 5.81
N GLU A 112 -10.83 -10.14 6.46
CA GLU A 112 -11.66 -8.93 6.55
C GLU A 112 -11.85 -8.25 5.18
N VAL A 113 -10.81 -8.18 4.34
CA VAL A 113 -10.97 -7.65 2.97
C VAL A 113 -11.83 -8.56 2.11
N LEU A 114 -11.74 -9.88 2.29
CA LEU A 114 -12.58 -10.85 1.60
C LEU A 114 -14.03 -10.80 2.10
N ASP A 115 -14.28 -10.57 3.40
CA ASP A 115 -15.62 -10.34 3.94
C ASP A 115 -16.29 -9.13 3.29
N VAL A 116 -15.54 -8.04 3.13
CA VAL A 116 -16.05 -6.85 2.43
C VAL A 116 -16.36 -7.16 0.96
N VAL A 117 -15.50 -7.91 0.25
CA VAL A 117 -15.76 -8.34 -1.14
C VAL A 117 -17.10 -9.07 -1.27
N GLU A 118 -17.38 -10.02 -0.36
CA GLU A 118 -18.62 -10.81 -0.40
C GLU A 118 -19.89 -9.95 -0.26
N THR A 119 -19.79 -8.79 0.42
CA THR A 119 -20.92 -7.86 0.59
C THR A 119 -21.13 -6.93 -0.61
N ARG A 120 -20.17 -6.85 -1.53
CA ARG A 120 -20.24 -5.88 -2.63
C ARG A 120 -21.30 -6.27 -3.67
N PRO A 121 -22.22 -5.37 -4.03
CA PRO A 121 -23.24 -5.63 -5.04
C PRO A 121 -22.64 -6.07 -6.38
N ARG A 122 -21.51 -5.48 -6.76
CA ARG A 122 -20.78 -5.84 -7.98
C ARG A 122 -20.34 -7.30 -7.94
N TRP A 123 -19.77 -7.77 -6.84
CA TRP A 123 -19.39 -9.17 -6.67
C TRP A 123 -20.58 -10.12 -6.67
N GLN A 124 -21.65 -9.77 -5.98
CA GLN A 124 -22.87 -10.58 -5.90
C GLN A 124 -23.56 -10.70 -7.26
N GLY A 125 -23.56 -9.65 -8.08
CA GLY A 125 -24.15 -9.63 -9.41
C GLY A 125 -23.30 -10.24 -10.53
N ARG A 126 -22.08 -10.74 -10.26
CA ARG A 126 -21.09 -11.15 -11.27
C ARG A 126 -21.56 -12.22 -12.25
N ASN A 127 -22.50 -13.06 -11.87
CA ASN A 127 -23.02 -14.15 -12.70
C ASN A 127 -24.21 -13.77 -13.59
N THR A 128 -24.69 -12.52 -13.53
CA THR A 128 -25.88 -12.05 -14.25
C THR A 128 -25.58 -10.87 -15.17
N LEU A 129 -24.32 -10.76 -15.60
CA LEU A 129 -23.86 -9.67 -16.44
C LEU A 129 -24.24 -9.85 -17.90
N PRO A 130 -24.37 -8.76 -18.67
CA PRO A 130 -24.50 -8.81 -20.13
C PRO A 130 -23.31 -9.55 -20.78
N ALA A 131 -23.55 -10.10 -21.97
CA ALA A 131 -22.49 -10.73 -22.75
C ALA A 131 -21.34 -9.73 -23.03
N GLY A 132 -20.11 -10.19 -22.92
CA GLY A 132 -18.91 -9.36 -23.05
C GLY A 132 -18.55 -8.56 -21.80
N GLU A 133 -19.32 -8.65 -20.72
CA GLU A 133 -18.96 -8.06 -19.44
C GLU A 133 -18.48 -9.14 -18.46
N GLY A 134 -17.55 -8.76 -17.59
CA GLY A 134 -17.01 -9.64 -16.58
C GLY A 134 -16.52 -8.90 -15.34
N ILE A 135 -16.58 -9.59 -14.21
CA ILE A 135 -16.01 -9.12 -12.95
C ILE A 135 -14.90 -10.05 -12.52
N GLY A 136 -13.74 -9.46 -12.20
CA GLY A 136 -12.59 -10.18 -11.69
C GLY A 136 -12.22 -9.72 -10.28
N LEU A 137 -11.82 -10.67 -9.47
CA LEU A 137 -11.26 -10.48 -8.13
C LEU A 137 -9.77 -10.77 -8.17
N SER A 138 -9.01 -9.97 -7.44
CA SER A 138 -7.64 -10.30 -7.06
C SER A 138 -7.35 -9.85 -5.64
N VAL A 139 -6.31 -10.42 -5.04
CA VAL A 139 -5.75 -9.99 -3.77
C VAL A 139 -4.27 -9.71 -3.97
N GLY A 140 -3.82 -8.55 -3.52
CA GLY A 140 -2.40 -8.20 -3.49
C GLY A 140 -1.96 -7.93 -2.06
N TYR A 141 -0.68 -8.06 -1.80
CA TYR A 141 -0.11 -7.63 -0.54
C TYR A 141 1.21 -6.90 -0.76
N TRP A 142 1.53 -6.05 0.19
CA TRP A 142 2.82 -5.42 0.30
C TRP A 142 3.34 -5.63 1.72
N PRO A 143 4.55 -6.19 1.92
CA PRO A 143 5.05 -6.53 3.25
C PRO A 143 5.33 -5.29 4.11
N GLY A 144 5.47 -4.12 3.49
CA GLY A 144 5.99 -2.92 4.13
C GLY A 144 7.50 -2.98 4.28
N SER A 145 8.09 -1.91 4.80
CA SER A 145 9.49 -1.83 5.18
C SER A 145 9.62 -1.43 6.64
N LYS A 146 10.74 -1.80 7.27
CA LYS A 146 11.04 -1.57 8.69
C LYS A 146 12.32 -0.75 8.90
N ASP A 147 12.57 0.20 8.01
CA ASP A 147 13.76 1.05 8.07
C ASP A 147 13.78 1.92 9.32
N PRO A 148 14.95 2.16 9.93
CA PRO A 148 15.06 3.02 11.09
C PRO A 148 14.77 4.49 10.73
N ALA A 149 14.22 5.22 11.70
CA ALA A 149 13.89 6.63 11.57
C ALA A 149 14.17 7.40 12.86
N ALA A 150 14.35 8.71 12.73
CA ALA A 150 14.46 9.63 13.87
C ALA A 150 13.58 10.88 13.67
N ALA A 151 13.19 11.51 14.77
CA ALA A 151 12.45 12.77 14.77
C ALA A 151 12.76 13.60 15.99
N LEU A 152 12.57 14.92 15.87
CA LEU A 152 12.61 15.89 16.98
C LEU A 152 11.22 16.50 17.13
N CYS A 153 10.84 16.82 18.38
CA CYS A 153 9.61 17.53 18.71
C CYS A 153 9.97 18.72 19.62
N ARG A 154 9.92 19.92 19.10
CA ARG A 154 10.31 21.15 19.80
C ARG A 154 9.10 22.00 20.11
N LEU A 155 8.98 22.44 21.38
CA LEU A 155 7.95 23.37 21.81
C LEU A 155 8.49 24.80 21.81
N SER A 156 7.74 25.72 21.21
CA SER A 156 8.10 27.15 21.12
C SER A 156 7.40 27.98 22.21
N PRO A 157 7.97 29.15 22.61
CA PRO A 157 7.39 30.02 23.64
C PRO A 157 6.00 30.58 23.30
N ASP A 158 5.62 30.60 22.04
CA ASP A 158 4.26 31.00 21.61
C ASP A 158 3.24 29.87 21.73
N GLY A 159 3.69 28.63 22.02
CA GLY A 159 2.85 27.44 22.17
C GLY A 159 2.77 26.61 20.90
N SER A 160 3.44 27.01 19.82
CA SER A 160 3.55 26.16 18.62
C SER A 160 4.50 25.00 18.85
N VAL A 161 4.33 23.96 18.06
CA VAL A 161 5.17 22.75 18.09
C VAL A 161 5.78 22.53 16.71
N GLN A 162 7.07 22.26 16.69
CA GLN A 162 7.78 21.90 15.48
C GLN A 162 8.20 20.44 15.54
N ILE A 163 7.80 19.67 14.52
CA ILE A 163 8.30 18.32 14.28
C ILE A 163 9.33 18.40 13.18
N VAL A 164 10.59 18.07 13.50
CA VAL A 164 11.69 18.07 12.53
C VAL A 164 11.95 16.65 12.08
N THR A 165 11.93 16.44 10.77
CA THR A 165 12.17 15.14 10.14
C THR A 165 12.98 15.30 8.85
N GLY A 166 13.65 14.23 8.40
CA GLY A 166 14.31 14.17 7.08
C GLY A 166 13.44 13.57 5.98
N VAL A 167 12.17 13.30 6.26
CA VAL A 167 11.25 12.68 5.31
C VAL A 167 10.66 13.72 4.38
N VAL A 168 10.67 13.46 3.08
CA VAL A 168 9.95 14.28 2.09
C VAL A 168 8.44 14.07 2.22
N ASP A 169 7.65 15.14 2.10
CA ASP A 169 6.20 15.02 2.04
C ASP A 169 5.77 14.43 0.69
N MET A 170 5.56 13.13 0.70
CA MET A 170 4.95 12.41 -0.40
C MET A 170 3.58 11.90 0.05
N SER A 171 2.53 12.15 -0.74
CA SER A 171 1.15 11.71 -0.45
C SER A 171 0.53 12.30 0.83
N GLY A 172 1.02 13.44 1.31
CA GLY A 172 0.45 14.14 2.49
C GLY A 172 0.86 13.53 3.82
N THR A 173 2.03 12.88 3.91
CA THR A 173 2.55 12.29 5.16
C THR A 173 2.76 13.33 6.26
N ASN A 174 3.04 14.59 5.92
CA ASN A 174 3.09 15.68 6.90
C ASN A 174 1.78 15.83 7.67
N GLY A 175 0.63 15.70 7.00
CA GLY A 175 -0.68 15.72 7.68
C GLY A 175 -0.87 14.55 8.66
N ALA A 176 -0.32 13.37 8.33
CA ALA A 176 -0.31 12.23 9.25
C ALA A 176 0.59 12.50 10.47
N PHE A 177 1.78 13.10 10.28
CA PHE A 177 2.67 13.47 11.38
C PHE A 177 2.08 14.54 12.30
N GLN A 178 1.39 15.53 11.72
CA GLN A 178 0.63 16.52 12.50
C GLN A 178 -0.42 15.84 13.37
N ALA A 179 -1.21 14.93 12.81
CA ALA A 179 -2.25 14.20 13.56
C ALA A 179 -1.64 13.33 14.68
N ILE A 180 -0.51 12.65 14.41
CA ILE A 180 0.20 11.85 15.43
C ILE A 180 0.67 12.73 16.59
N ALA A 181 1.36 13.85 16.30
CA ALA A 181 1.89 14.73 17.33
C ALA A 181 0.76 15.43 18.11
N ALA A 182 -0.30 15.86 17.43
CA ALA A 182 -1.48 16.48 18.02
C ALA A 182 -2.18 15.54 19.03
N GLU A 183 -2.38 14.30 18.66
CA GLU A 183 -2.98 13.28 19.54
C GLU A 183 -2.13 13.06 20.80
N VAL A 184 -0.80 12.93 20.64
CA VAL A 184 0.10 12.73 21.77
C VAL A 184 0.14 13.93 22.70
N LEU A 185 0.19 15.14 22.13
CA LEU A 185 0.35 16.37 22.89
C LEU A 185 -0.98 16.97 23.39
N GLY A 186 -2.13 16.38 22.99
CA GLY A 186 -3.44 16.94 23.35
C GLY A 186 -3.66 18.36 22.82
N MET A 187 -3.23 18.63 21.57
CA MET A 187 -3.26 19.94 20.93
C MET A 187 -3.97 19.88 19.58
N SER A 188 -4.37 21.05 19.05
CA SER A 188 -4.87 21.14 17.68
C SER A 188 -3.76 20.81 16.68
N PRO A 189 -4.04 20.06 15.61
CA PRO A 189 -3.10 19.89 14.50
C PRO A 189 -2.58 21.21 13.92
N ASP A 190 -3.38 22.26 13.93
CA ASP A 190 -2.97 23.61 13.45
C ASP A 190 -1.82 24.24 14.26
N ALA A 191 -1.59 23.76 15.48
CA ALA A 191 -0.48 24.21 16.32
C ALA A 191 0.83 23.44 16.01
N ILE A 192 0.79 22.44 15.12
CA ILE A 192 1.92 21.56 14.80
C ILE A 192 2.44 21.92 13.41
N GLU A 193 3.68 22.34 13.32
CA GLU A 193 4.41 22.56 12.08
C GLU A 193 5.34 21.38 11.78
N ILE A 194 5.31 20.86 10.57
CA ILE A 194 6.27 19.84 10.13
C ILE A 194 7.38 20.52 9.33
N ILE A 195 8.60 20.35 9.80
CA ILE A 195 9.79 20.91 9.18
C ILE A 195 10.61 19.79 8.56
N THR A 196 10.64 19.76 7.24
CA THR A 196 11.57 18.91 6.49
C THR A 196 12.84 19.70 6.23
N VAL A 197 13.97 19.19 6.69
CA VAL A 197 15.27 19.83 6.53
C VAL A 197 16.15 19.07 5.53
N ASP A 198 17.25 19.69 5.11
CA ASP A 198 18.19 19.08 4.19
C ASP A 198 18.93 17.88 4.79
N THR A 199 19.52 17.04 3.94
CA THR A 199 20.19 15.79 4.34
C THR A 199 21.43 16.00 5.22
N GLY A 200 22.00 17.20 5.27
CA GLY A 200 23.15 17.52 6.10
C GLY A 200 22.75 17.85 7.55
N SER A 201 21.51 18.23 7.79
CA SER A 201 20.99 18.65 9.10
C SER A 201 19.78 17.81 9.57
N ALA A 202 19.23 16.99 8.70
CA ALA A 202 18.08 16.13 9.03
C ALA A 202 18.44 15.05 10.06
N PRO A 203 17.52 14.72 10.98
CA PRO A 203 17.62 13.45 11.70
C PRO A 203 17.55 12.29 10.71
N PRO A 204 18.21 11.14 11.00
CA PRO A 204 18.17 9.97 10.13
C PRO A 204 16.74 9.55 9.79
N SER A 205 16.47 9.39 8.52
CA SER A 205 15.12 9.05 8.02
C SER A 205 15.21 8.07 6.84
N PRO A 206 14.25 7.17 6.70
CA PRO A 206 14.19 6.30 5.54
C PRO A 206 13.86 7.12 4.28
N GLY A 207 14.22 6.60 3.12
CA GLY A 207 13.68 7.08 1.87
C GLY A 207 12.16 6.86 1.78
N SER A 208 11.47 7.61 0.92
CA SER A 208 10.03 7.41 0.69
C SER A 208 9.78 6.22 -0.25
N GLY A 209 10.14 5.01 0.19
CA GLY A 209 10.00 3.74 -0.51
C GLY A 209 9.57 2.63 0.45
N GLY A 210 9.10 1.49 -0.09
CA GLY A 210 8.70 0.34 0.72
C GLY A 210 7.49 0.57 1.62
N SER A 211 6.76 1.67 1.45
CA SER A 211 5.64 2.11 2.31
C SER A 211 6.06 2.31 3.78
N THR A 212 7.30 2.74 4.01
CA THR A 212 7.89 2.81 5.36
C THR A 212 7.56 4.11 6.10
N VAL A 213 7.27 5.21 5.39
CA VAL A 213 7.24 6.55 5.98
C VAL A 213 6.27 6.68 7.16
N THR A 214 4.99 6.36 6.96
CA THR A 214 4.00 6.44 8.04
C THR A 214 4.31 5.45 9.16
N TYR A 215 4.78 4.24 8.81
CA TYR A 215 5.07 3.20 9.78
C TYR A 215 6.30 3.53 10.63
N SER A 216 7.43 3.81 10.00
CA SER A 216 8.72 4.03 10.69
C SER A 216 8.91 5.46 11.17
N ALA A 217 8.80 6.46 10.28
CA ALA A 217 8.99 7.85 10.68
C ALA A 217 7.82 8.34 11.55
N GLY A 218 6.59 7.91 11.28
CA GLY A 218 5.45 8.21 12.14
C GLY A 218 5.62 7.67 13.57
N ARG A 219 6.25 6.49 13.75
CA ARG A 219 6.61 6.00 15.08
C ARG A 219 7.66 6.89 15.75
N ALA A 220 8.69 7.32 15.01
CA ALA A 220 9.69 8.24 15.57
C ALA A 220 9.07 9.57 16.00
N VAL A 221 8.16 10.13 15.19
CA VAL A 221 7.38 11.33 15.53
C VAL A 221 6.56 11.11 16.80
N ARG A 222 5.85 9.99 16.92
CA ARG A 222 5.09 9.66 18.11
C ARG A 222 5.98 9.62 19.35
N LEU A 223 7.09 8.90 19.29
CA LEU A 223 8.01 8.76 20.43
C LEU A 223 8.67 10.11 20.81
N ALA A 224 9.04 10.95 19.84
CA ALA A 224 9.56 12.29 20.09
C ALA A 224 8.52 13.20 20.74
N ALA A 225 7.27 13.14 20.29
CA ALA A 225 6.18 13.88 20.91
C ALA A 225 5.87 13.36 22.34
N GLU A 226 5.94 12.05 22.57
CA GLU A 226 5.79 11.45 23.92
C GLU A 226 6.92 11.92 24.86
N ASP A 227 8.16 12.04 24.35
CA ASP A 227 9.27 12.57 25.13
C ASP A 227 9.05 14.05 25.48
N ALA A 228 8.72 14.89 24.51
CA ALA A 228 8.40 16.30 24.75
C ALA A 228 7.21 16.46 25.74
N ARG A 229 6.18 15.59 25.61
CA ARG A 229 5.04 15.57 26.53
C ARG A 229 5.47 15.27 27.97
N ARG A 230 6.38 14.30 28.18
CA ARG A 230 6.89 13.99 29.53
C ARG A 230 7.61 15.20 30.14
N GLN A 231 8.45 15.90 29.37
CA GLN A 231 9.15 17.10 29.81
C GLN A 231 8.18 18.24 30.16
N LEU A 232 7.15 18.44 29.31
CA LEU A 232 6.11 19.46 29.53
C LEU A 232 5.31 19.19 30.81
N LEU A 233 4.90 17.93 31.04
CA LEU A 233 4.19 17.53 32.25
C LEU A 233 5.05 17.67 33.50
N ALA A 234 6.34 17.38 33.43
CA ALA A 234 7.28 17.58 34.53
C ALA A 234 7.44 19.09 34.89
N ALA A 235 7.53 19.96 33.86
CA ALA A 235 7.56 21.41 34.06
C ALA A 235 6.26 21.93 34.71
N ALA A 236 5.12 21.41 34.25
CA ALA A 236 3.80 21.76 34.82
C ALA A 236 3.61 21.23 36.24
N SER A 237 4.12 20.05 36.56
CA SER A 237 4.11 19.48 37.92
C SER A 237 4.82 20.36 38.92
N ALA A 238 5.98 20.89 38.53
CA ALA A 238 6.74 21.80 39.37
C ALA A 238 6.07 23.18 39.54
N GLU A 239 5.36 23.68 38.53
CA GLU A 239 4.67 24.97 38.56
C GLU A 239 3.31 24.90 39.28
N LEU A 240 2.62 23.80 39.21
CA LEU A 240 1.29 23.58 39.79
C LEU A 240 1.36 22.92 41.17
N GLU A 241 2.49 22.39 41.56
CA GLU A 241 2.68 21.53 42.77
C GLU A 241 1.73 20.33 42.79
N ILE A 242 1.62 19.67 41.63
CA ILE A 242 0.71 18.52 41.42
C ILE A 242 1.53 17.37 40.80
N SER A 243 1.27 16.14 41.21
CA SER A 243 1.94 14.95 40.62
C SER A 243 1.73 14.91 39.08
N VAL A 244 2.76 14.49 38.35
CA VAL A 244 2.69 14.28 36.89
C VAL A 244 1.54 13.33 36.52
N ASP A 245 1.30 12.29 37.34
CA ASP A 245 0.26 11.28 37.09
C ASP A 245 -1.17 11.86 37.18
N ASP A 246 -1.34 12.97 37.91
CA ASP A 246 -2.62 13.65 38.06
C ASP A 246 -2.84 14.76 37.01
N LEU A 247 -1.89 14.94 36.10
CA LEU A 247 -1.97 15.95 35.03
C LEU A 247 -2.42 15.32 33.70
N GLU A 248 -3.11 16.12 32.91
CA GLU A 248 -3.46 15.84 31.52
C GLU A 248 -3.21 17.07 30.65
N ILE A 249 -3.08 16.87 29.35
CA ILE A 249 -3.05 17.95 28.36
C ILE A 249 -4.29 17.83 27.51
N VAL A 250 -5.08 18.88 27.44
CA VAL A 250 -6.31 18.96 26.64
C VAL A 250 -6.39 20.34 26.01
N ASP A 251 -6.56 20.39 24.69
CA ASP A 251 -6.68 21.62 23.91
C ASP A 251 -5.52 22.63 24.17
N GLY A 252 -4.29 22.12 24.30
CA GLY A 252 -3.10 22.93 24.56
C GLY A 252 -3.02 23.52 25.98
N VAL A 253 -3.79 22.98 26.92
CA VAL A 253 -3.78 23.36 28.34
C VAL A 253 -3.37 22.16 29.19
N VAL A 254 -2.32 22.30 29.98
CA VAL A 254 -1.96 21.32 31.01
C VAL A 254 -2.77 21.61 32.27
N ARG A 255 -3.50 20.62 32.76
CA ARG A 255 -4.44 20.78 33.90
C ARG A 255 -4.50 19.53 34.77
N PRO A 256 -4.92 19.65 36.03
CA PRO A 256 -5.23 18.49 36.84
C PRO A 256 -6.43 17.72 36.27
N ARG A 257 -6.36 16.40 36.27
CA ARG A 257 -7.48 15.54 35.84
C ARG A 257 -8.75 15.88 36.61
N GLY A 258 -9.85 16.03 35.91
CA GLY A 258 -11.15 16.35 36.50
C GLY A 258 -11.33 17.77 37.01
N THR A 259 -10.36 18.67 36.82
CA THR A 259 -10.44 20.08 37.27
C THR A 259 -10.12 21.06 36.15
N PRO A 260 -11.03 21.27 35.18
CA PRO A 260 -10.76 22.06 33.97
C PRO A 260 -10.36 23.53 34.22
N GLY A 261 -10.88 24.14 35.32
CA GLY A 261 -10.62 25.55 35.62
C GLY A 261 -9.24 25.86 36.20
N ARG A 262 -8.42 24.87 36.48
CA ARG A 262 -7.09 25.04 37.08
C ARG A 262 -5.97 24.56 36.13
N GLY A 263 -5.85 25.19 34.97
CA GLY A 263 -4.89 24.79 33.95
C GLY A 263 -3.94 25.91 33.55
N LEU A 264 -2.80 25.52 32.96
CA LEU A 264 -1.81 26.44 32.39
C LEU A 264 -1.67 26.17 30.90
N PRO A 265 -1.84 27.17 30.03
CA PRO A 265 -1.56 27.02 28.60
C PRO A 265 -0.12 26.56 28.36
N VAL A 266 0.12 25.71 27.39
CA VAL A 266 1.45 25.22 26.98
C VAL A 266 2.43 26.40 26.77
N ALA A 267 2.00 27.43 26.04
CA ALA A 267 2.80 28.62 25.81
C ALA A 267 3.28 29.32 27.14
N LYS A 268 2.42 29.30 28.16
CA LYS A 268 2.79 29.89 29.47
C LYS A 268 3.85 29.04 30.19
N LEU A 269 3.72 27.73 30.12
CA LEU A 269 4.66 26.76 30.69
C LEU A 269 6.03 26.83 30.02
N VAL A 270 6.08 26.87 28.70
CA VAL A 270 7.35 26.99 27.95
C VAL A 270 8.04 28.28 28.30
N ARG A 271 7.32 29.42 28.30
CA ARG A 271 7.90 30.74 28.74
C ARG A 271 8.37 30.72 30.18
N ALA A 272 7.66 30.07 31.10
CA ALA A 272 8.10 29.96 32.50
C ALA A 272 9.37 29.10 32.62
N ASN A 273 9.45 28.02 31.86
CA ASN A 273 10.63 27.17 31.79
C ASN A 273 11.86 27.95 31.29
N ASP A 274 11.73 28.75 30.22
CA ASP A 274 12.81 29.59 29.67
C ASP A 274 13.26 30.68 30.65
N ARG A 275 12.31 31.36 31.31
CA ARG A 275 12.61 32.37 32.32
C ARG A 275 13.37 31.80 33.53
N ALA A 276 13.12 30.54 33.84
CA ALA A 276 13.82 29.83 34.92
C ALA A 276 15.20 29.31 34.46
N SER A 277 15.64 29.65 33.24
CA SER A 277 16.90 29.17 32.64
C SER A 277 17.01 27.63 32.63
N ARG A 278 15.89 26.94 32.48
CA ARG A 278 15.85 25.48 32.32
C ARG A 278 16.09 25.10 30.88
N ALA A 279 16.47 23.87 30.64
CA ALA A 279 16.64 23.34 29.28
C ALA A 279 15.34 23.50 28.46
N PRO A 280 15.44 23.84 27.16
CA PRO A 280 14.27 23.85 26.28
C PRO A 280 13.50 22.54 26.32
N ILE A 281 12.19 22.61 26.17
CA ILE A 281 11.35 21.41 26.07
C ILE A 281 11.44 20.88 24.62
N GLU A 282 12.26 19.85 24.45
CA GLU A 282 12.53 19.25 23.16
C GLU A 282 12.63 17.72 23.30
N GLY A 283 11.72 17.00 22.65
CA GLY A 283 11.72 15.56 22.62
C GLY A 283 12.54 15.03 21.45
N HIS A 284 13.28 13.95 21.70
CA HIS A 284 14.12 13.27 20.71
C HIS A 284 13.75 11.79 20.69
N ALA A 285 13.65 11.22 19.49
CA ALA A 285 13.47 9.79 19.38
C ALA A 285 14.09 9.21 18.12
N THR A 286 14.54 7.97 18.28
CA THR A 286 14.85 7.07 17.18
C THR A 286 13.92 5.86 17.25
N SER A 287 13.57 5.28 16.13
CA SER A 287 12.76 4.07 16.06
C SER A 287 13.38 3.04 15.15
N ALA A 288 13.28 1.78 15.56
CA ALA A 288 13.54 0.61 14.73
C ALA A 288 12.42 -0.38 14.97
N HIS A 289 12.02 -1.09 13.92
CA HIS A 289 10.95 -2.07 14.00
C HIS A 289 11.50 -3.48 14.06
N THR A 290 10.82 -4.35 14.79
CA THR A 290 11.14 -5.78 14.89
C THR A 290 10.32 -6.63 13.94
N SER A 291 9.17 -6.12 13.46
CA SER A 291 8.26 -6.82 12.57
C SER A 291 7.90 -5.97 11.34
N LEU A 292 7.53 -6.64 10.26
CA LEU A 292 6.89 -6.02 9.11
C LEU A 292 5.44 -5.65 9.46
N ALA A 293 4.83 -4.79 8.65
CA ALA A 293 3.42 -4.40 8.76
C ALA A 293 2.71 -4.60 7.43
N PRO A 294 2.44 -5.86 7.03
CA PRO A 294 1.87 -6.15 5.72
C PRO A 294 0.49 -5.49 5.55
N SER A 295 0.33 -4.79 4.44
CA SER A 295 -0.95 -4.27 3.99
C SER A 295 -1.49 -5.18 2.89
N ILE A 296 -2.70 -5.70 3.06
CA ILE A 296 -3.39 -6.54 2.07
C ILE A 296 -4.48 -5.71 1.43
N ALA A 297 -4.66 -5.88 0.12
CA ALA A 297 -5.73 -5.22 -0.61
C ALA A 297 -6.45 -6.21 -1.53
N ALA A 298 -7.77 -6.17 -1.52
CA ALA A 298 -8.60 -6.85 -2.51
C ALA A 298 -9.08 -5.85 -3.56
N PHE A 299 -9.14 -6.29 -4.81
CA PHE A 299 -9.54 -5.48 -5.96
C PHE A 299 -10.65 -6.18 -6.73
N LEU A 300 -11.68 -5.43 -7.08
CA LEU A 300 -12.73 -5.85 -8.01
C LEU A 300 -12.69 -4.95 -9.24
N ALA A 301 -12.55 -5.55 -10.40
CA ALA A 301 -12.66 -4.86 -11.68
C ALA A 301 -13.90 -5.35 -12.43
N HIS A 302 -14.70 -4.41 -12.95
CA HIS A 302 -15.79 -4.68 -13.87
C HIS A 302 -15.38 -4.17 -15.25
N VAL A 303 -15.31 -5.04 -16.22
CA VAL A 303 -14.92 -4.72 -17.58
C VAL A 303 -15.98 -5.07 -18.60
N ARG A 304 -15.92 -4.40 -19.75
CA ARG A 304 -16.57 -4.79 -20.99
C ARG A 304 -15.53 -4.96 -22.07
N VAL A 305 -15.57 -6.08 -22.78
CA VAL A 305 -14.70 -6.39 -23.92
C VAL A 305 -15.53 -6.37 -25.20
N ASP A 306 -15.13 -5.56 -26.18
CA ASP A 306 -15.70 -5.62 -27.51
C ASP A 306 -15.04 -6.77 -28.31
N PRO A 307 -15.78 -7.81 -28.68
CA PRO A 307 -15.21 -8.97 -29.36
C PRO A 307 -14.82 -8.70 -30.83
N ALA A 308 -15.23 -7.58 -31.40
CA ALA A 308 -14.89 -7.20 -32.77
C ALA A 308 -13.54 -6.48 -32.86
N SER A 309 -13.22 -5.66 -31.85
CA SER A 309 -11.99 -4.84 -31.81
C SER A 309 -10.98 -5.35 -30.76
N GLY A 310 -11.42 -6.09 -29.75
CA GLY A 310 -10.62 -6.43 -28.54
C GLY A 310 -10.51 -5.28 -27.54
N GLU A 311 -11.20 -4.14 -27.80
CA GLU A 311 -11.19 -3.01 -26.85
C GLU A 311 -11.75 -3.44 -25.51
N THR A 312 -11.00 -3.17 -24.45
CA THR A 312 -11.40 -3.45 -23.07
C THR A 312 -11.64 -2.13 -22.35
N ARG A 313 -12.84 -1.93 -21.83
CA ARG A 313 -13.21 -0.78 -21.00
C ARG A 313 -13.43 -1.20 -19.57
N VAL A 314 -12.82 -0.51 -18.62
CA VAL A 314 -13.10 -0.67 -17.20
C VAL A 314 -14.34 0.16 -16.87
N LEU A 315 -15.44 -0.52 -16.51
CA LEU A 315 -16.74 0.11 -16.19
C LEU A 315 -16.83 0.53 -14.72
N GLY A 316 -16.06 -0.12 -13.85
CA GLY A 316 -16.00 0.18 -12.43
C GLY A 316 -14.83 -0.54 -11.78
N PHE A 317 -14.32 0.05 -10.71
CA PHE A 317 -13.18 -0.49 -9.98
C PHE A 317 -13.37 -0.30 -8.48
N GLU A 318 -13.11 -1.32 -7.69
CA GLU A 318 -13.13 -1.24 -6.23
C GLU A 318 -11.78 -1.62 -5.66
N ALA A 319 -11.31 -0.86 -4.66
CA ALA A 319 -10.13 -1.15 -3.88
C ALA A 319 -10.51 -1.21 -2.39
N ILE A 320 -10.20 -2.33 -1.74
CA ILE A 320 -10.49 -2.59 -0.33
C ILE A 320 -9.16 -2.92 0.32
N GLN A 321 -8.63 -2.07 1.19
CA GLN A 321 -7.27 -2.18 1.68
C GLN A 321 -7.20 -2.22 3.20
N ASP A 322 -6.33 -3.06 3.76
CA ASP A 322 -5.93 -3.03 5.16
C ASP A 322 -4.94 -1.89 5.40
N VAL A 323 -5.34 -0.96 6.26
CA VAL A 323 -4.55 0.25 6.55
C VAL A 323 -4.02 0.30 8.00
N GLY A 324 -4.26 -0.77 8.76
CA GLY A 324 -3.97 -0.79 10.19
C GLY A 324 -4.90 0.13 10.95
N ARG A 325 -4.59 1.41 11.01
CA ARG A 325 -5.46 2.52 11.43
C ARG A 325 -5.36 3.67 10.43
N ALA A 326 -6.48 4.15 9.96
CA ALA A 326 -6.55 5.30 9.08
C ALA A 326 -6.29 6.60 9.86
N LEU A 327 -5.07 7.12 9.79
CA LEU A 327 -4.71 8.41 10.42
C LEU A 327 -5.37 9.59 9.69
N ASN A 328 -5.52 9.46 8.37
CA ASN A 328 -6.23 10.43 7.54
C ASN A 328 -7.02 9.70 6.44
N PRO A 329 -8.33 9.46 6.63
CA PRO A 329 -9.16 8.72 5.68
C PRO A 329 -9.18 9.29 4.26
N ALA A 330 -9.12 10.61 4.10
CA ALA A 330 -9.12 11.24 2.79
C ALA A 330 -7.83 10.93 2.00
N LEU A 331 -6.69 10.95 2.67
CA LEU A 331 -5.40 10.59 2.06
C LEU A 331 -5.31 9.09 1.76
N VAL A 332 -5.92 8.24 2.60
CA VAL A 332 -6.07 6.80 2.33
C VAL A 332 -6.81 6.59 1.00
N ALA A 333 -7.97 7.21 0.85
CA ALA A 333 -8.75 7.13 -0.39
C ALA A 333 -7.96 7.65 -1.60
N GLY A 334 -7.23 8.75 -1.44
CA GLY A 334 -6.34 9.29 -2.47
C GLY A 334 -5.28 8.29 -2.94
N GLN A 335 -4.67 7.52 -2.01
CA GLN A 335 -3.72 6.47 -2.37
C GLN A 335 -4.37 5.32 -3.14
N GLN A 336 -5.60 4.94 -2.80
CA GLN A 336 -6.35 3.90 -3.49
C GLN A 336 -6.80 4.35 -4.88
N TYR A 337 -7.25 5.60 -5.04
CA TYR A 337 -7.60 6.18 -6.36
C TYR A 337 -6.39 6.19 -7.30
N GLY A 338 -5.25 6.70 -6.82
CA GLY A 338 -4.01 6.70 -7.58
C GLY A 338 -3.51 5.30 -7.94
N GLY A 339 -3.60 4.35 -6.99
CA GLY A 339 -3.24 2.95 -7.22
C GLY A 339 -4.12 2.28 -8.28
N ALA A 340 -5.43 2.50 -8.23
CA ALA A 340 -6.38 1.97 -9.22
C ALA A 340 -6.12 2.54 -10.63
N ALA A 341 -5.89 3.85 -10.75
CA ALA A 341 -5.57 4.48 -12.03
C ALA A 341 -4.27 3.92 -12.64
N GLN A 342 -3.22 3.74 -11.83
CA GLN A 342 -1.97 3.12 -12.25
C GLN A 342 -2.17 1.65 -12.68
N ALA A 343 -2.96 0.87 -11.93
CA ALA A 343 -3.25 -0.51 -12.28
C ALA A 343 -4.00 -0.63 -13.62
N ILE A 344 -4.92 0.28 -13.92
CA ILE A 344 -5.60 0.37 -15.22
C ILE A 344 -4.58 0.67 -16.33
N GLY A 345 -3.65 1.60 -16.08
CA GLY A 345 -2.57 1.93 -17.01
C GLY A 345 -1.72 0.72 -17.36
N TRP A 346 -1.21 0.02 -16.38
CA TRP A 346 -0.38 -1.17 -16.58
C TRP A 346 -1.14 -2.33 -17.22
N ALA A 347 -2.40 -2.48 -16.87
CA ALA A 347 -3.20 -3.57 -17.42
C ALA A 347 -3.50 -3.39 -18.91
N LEU A 348 -3.73 -2.16 -19.39
CA LEU A 348 -4.35 -1.94 -20.67
C LEU A 348 -3.51 -1.11 -21.67
N TYR A 349 -2.60 -0.24 -21.17
CA TYR A 349 -2.03 0.83 -22.01
C TYR A 349 -0.51 0.93 -22.00
N GLU A 350 0.10 0.91 -20.82
CA GLU A 350 1.49 1.32 -20.60
C GLU A 350 2.49 0.25 -21.01
N ALA A 351 3.43 0.60 -21.89
CA ALA A 351 4.53 -0.29 -22.28
C ALA A 351 5.74 0.50 -22.75
N LEU A 352 6.93 0.03 -22.38
CA LEU A 352 8.19 0.44 -23.01
C LEU A 352 8.42 -0.43 -24.24
N VAL A 353 8.22 0.14 -25.42
CA VAL A 353 8.32 -0.58 -26.69
C VAL A 353 9.64 -0.23 -27.38
N HIS A 354 10.40 -1.27 -27.71
CA HIS A 354 11.66 -1.15 -28.46
C HIS A 354 11.49 -1.72 -29.87
N ASP A 355 12.16 -1.15 -30.84
CA ASP A 355 12.26 -1.72 -32.18
C ASP A 355 13.27 -2.86 -32.25
N SER A 356 13.45 -3.47 -33.42
CA SER A 356 14.38 -4.56 -33.63
C SER A 356 15.86 -4.17 -33.46
N GLY A 357 16.18 -2.88 -33.52
CA GLY A 357 17.50 -2.30 -33.28
C GLY A 357 17.77 -1.97 -31.81
N GLY A 358 16.77 -2.16 -30.93
CA GLY A 358 16.86 -1.84 -29.51
C GLY A 358 16.57 -0.37 -29.18
N GLN A 359 16.11 0.44 -30.15
CA GLN A 359 15.74 1.84 -29.93
C GLN A 359 14.36 1.89 -29.21
N LEU A 360 14.28 2.64 -28.10
CA LEU A 360 13.00 2.91 -27.43
C LEU A 360 12.15 3.81 -28.32
N ILE A 361 11.01 3.30 -28.80
CA ILE A 361 10.07 4.04 -29.65
C ILE A 361 8.93 4.70 -28.83
N SER A 362 8.64 4.22 -27.64
CA SER A 362 7.68 4.86 -26.71
C SER A 362 8.38 5.88 -25.78
N ALA A 363 9.24 6.74 -26.33
CA ALA A 363 10.10 7.64 -25.58
C ALA A 363 9.44 8.98 -25.18
N THR A 364 8.24 9.26 -25.67
CA THR A 364 7.51 10.51 -25.42
C THR A 364 6.11 10.23 -24.89
N PHE A 365 5.46 11.22 -24.26
CA PHE A 365 4.05 11.10 -23.85
C PHE A 365 3.06 11.03 -25.01
N LEU A 366 3.51 11.20 -26.25
CA LEU A 366 2.70 10.92 -27.44
C LEU A 366 2.59 9.40 -27.68
N ASP A 367 3.66 8.66 -27.40
CA ASP A 367 3.80 7.24 -27.71
C ASP A 367 3.62 6.35 -26.49
N TYR A 368 3.98 6.85 -25.29
CA TYR A 368 3.75 6.17 -24.01
C TYR A 368 2.34 6.49 -23.50
N ALA A 369 1.44 5.53 -23.62
CA ALA A 369 0.03 5.72 -23.33
C ALA A 369 -0.25 5.64 -21.81
N ILE A 370 -0.46 6.80 -21.18
CA ILE A 370 -1.00 6.90 -19.83
C ILE A 370 -2.54 6.96 -19.89
N PRO A 371 -3.29 6.35 -18.96
CA PRO A 371 -4.74 6.45 -18.93
C PRO A 371 -5.23 7.90 -18.85
N ARG A 372 -6.17 8.26 -19.69
CA ARG A 372 -6.85 9.55 -19.65
C ARG A 372 -8.00 9.49 -18.65
N ALA A 373 -8.46 10.66 -18.17
CA ALA A 373 -9.55 10.75 -17.20
C ALA A 373 -10.81 10.00 -17.63
N GLU A 374 -11.15 10.00 -18.92
CA GLU A 374 -12.30 9.28 -19.50
C GLU A 374 -12.14 7.74 -19.52
N GLN A 375 -10.92 7.25 -19.39
CA GLN A 375 -10.59 5.81 -19.35
C GLN A 375 -10.55 5.24 -17.93
N VAL A 376 -10.57 6.11 -16.94
CA VAL A 376 -10.60 5.73 -15.52
C VAL A 376 -12.06 5.83 -15.03
N PRO A 377 -12.68 4.73 -14.60
CA PRO A 377 -14.05 4.75 -14.11
C PRO A 377 -14.13 5.39 -12.73
N THR A 378 -15.35 5.51 -12.20
CA THR A 378 -15.53 5.75 -10.77
C THR A 378 -14.88 4.61 -9.97
N ILE A 379 -14.01 4.99 -9.03
CA ILE A 379 -13.29 4.06 -8.15
C ILE A 379 -13.96 4.10 -6.78
N ASP A 380 -14.39 2.94 -6.30
CA ASP A 380 -14.95 2.77 -4.97
C ASP A 380 -13.81 2.37 -4.01
N ALA A 381 -13.32 3.33 -3.23
CA ALA A 381 -12.26 3.13 -2.25
C ALA A 381 -12.85 2.84 -0.87
N SER A 382 -12.38 1.78 -0.22
CA SER A 382 -12.73 1.46 1.16
C SER A 382 -11.57 0.78 1.86
N TYR A 383 -11.60 0.73 3.20
CA TYR A 383 -10.53 0.12 3.96
C TYR A 383 -11.06 -0.68 5.15
N VAL A 384 -10.22 -1.55 5.65
CA VAL A 384 -10.36 -2.27 6.91
C VAL A 384 -9.17 -1.95 7.81
N GLU A 385 -9.35 -2.09 9.12
CA GLU A 385 -8.35 -1.72 10.11
C GLU A 385 -7.96 -2.95 10.94
N VAL A 386 -6.80 -3.55 10.64
CA VAL A 386 -6.13 -4.54 11.50
C VAL A 386 -4.83 -3.91 11.99
N PRO A 387 -4.79 -3.40 13.24
CA PRO A 387 -3.69 -2.61 13.73
C PRO A 387 -2.34 -3.31 13.67
N ALA A 388 -1.31 -2.59 13.22
CA ALA A 388 0.07 -3.02 13.34
C ALA A 388 0.59 -2.74 14.76
N PRO A 389 1.16 -3.74 15.48
CA PRO A 389 1.59 -3.55 16.87
C PRO A 389 2.60 -2.42 17.06
N ASP A 390 3.53 -2.26 16.12
CA ASP A 390 4.60 -1.27 16.17
C ASP A 390 4.28 0.05 15.46
N GLY A 391 3.19 0.11 14.72
CA GLY A 391 2.78 1.32 13.98
C GLY A 391 2.29 2.44 14.90
N PRO A 392 2.40 3.71 14.50
CA PRO A 392 1.84 4.82 15.27
C PRO A 392 0.32 4.66 15.36
N PHE A 393 -0.19 4.43 16.57
CA PHE A 393 -1.61 4.10 16.84
C PHE A 393 -2.15 2.89 16.05
N GLY A 394 -1.28 2.00 15.58
CA GLY A 394 -1.65 0.84 14.79
C GLY A 394 -1.64 1.05 13.27
N ALA A 395 -1.24 2.22 12.77
CA ALA A 395 -1.18 2.51 11.34
C ALA A 395 -0.15 1.66 10.60
N LYS A 396 -0.43 1.36 9.33
CA LYS A 396 0.45 0.69 8.38
C LYS A 396 0.89 1.65 7.28
N GLY A 397 1.96 1.31 6.59
CA GLY A 397 2.29 1.94 5.33
C GLY A 397 1.40 1.38 4.21
N ILE A 398 0.74 2.25 3.45
CA ILE A 398 -0.32 1.85 2.52
C ILE A 398 -0.07 2.24 1.07
N GLY A 399 1.04 2.93 0.80
CA GLY A 399 1.28 3.54 -0.50
C GLY A 399 1.38 2.53 -1.65
N GLU A 400 1.92 1.36 -1.42
CA GLU A 400 2.24 0.38 -2.47
C GLU A 400 1.21 -0.72 -2.61
N ALA A 401 0.61 -1.23 -1.52
CA ALA A 401 -0.42 -2.27 -1.61
C ALA A 401 -1.61 -1.85 -2.49
N ALA A 402 -1.90 -0.55 -2.56
CA ALA A 402 -2.98 0.02 -3.36
C ALA A 402 -2.89 -0.25 -4.87
N VAL A 403 -1.74 -0.69 -5.39
CA VAL A 403 -1.55 -0.95 -6.83
C VAL A 403 -1.30 -2.43 -7.15
N VAL A 404 -0.91 -3.24 -6.16
CA VAL A 404 -0.32 -4.57 -6.40
C VAL A 404 -1.25 -5.52 -7.15
N GLY A 405 -2.51 -5.66 -6.74
CA GLY A 405 -3.43 -6.63 -7.34
C GLY A 405 -4.28 -6.11 -8.51
N GLY A 406 -4.28 -4.79 -8.76
CA GLY A 406 -5.28 -4.21 -9.65
C GLY A 406 -5.24 -4.70 -11.09
N ALA A 407 -4.05 -4.90 -11.67
CA ALA A 407 -3.92 -5.43 -13.04
C ALA A 407 -4.41 -6.89 -13.13
N ALA A 408 -4.19 -7.68 -12.07
CA ALA A 408 -4.69 -9.05 -11.98
C ALA A 408 -6.22 -9.08 -11.93
N ALA A 409 -6.86 -8.17 -11.19
CA ALA A 409 -8.33 -8.06 -11.16
C ALA A 409 -8.90 -7.78 -12.56
N ILE A 410 -8.27 -6.87 -13.32
CA ILE A 410 -8.68 -6.59 -14.71
C ILE A 410 -8.50 -7.81 -15.60
N ALA A 411 -7.38 -8.52 -15.49
CA ALA A 411 -7.14 -9.73 -16.27
C ALA A 411 -8.14 -10.84 -15.95
N ASN A 412 -8.49 -11.04 -14.69
CA ASN A 412 -9.52 -11.99 -14.25
C ASN A 412 -10.91 -11.57 -14.76
N ALA A 413 -11.21 -10.26 -14.79
CA ALA A 413 -12.44 -9.73 -15.36
C ALA A 413 -12.52 -9.96 -16.89
N VAL A 414 -11.41 -9.76 -17.62
CA VAL A 414 -11.34 -10.09 -19.07
C VAL A 414 -11.57 -11.58 -19.29
N ALA A 415 -10.99 -12.42 -18.45
CA ALA A 415 -11.22 -13.87 -18.55
C ALA A 415 -12.68 -14.24 -18.28
N ALA A 416 -13.31 -13.64 -17.28
CA ALA A 416 -14.74 -13.84 -17.00
C ALA A 416 -15.63 -13.33 -18.13
N ALA A 417 -15.28 -12.23 -18.80
CA ALA A 417 -16.04 -11.65 -19.91
C ALA A 417 -15.94 -12.45 -21.20
N THR A 418 -14.82 -13.14 -21.44
CA THR A 418 -14.47 -13.65 -22.79
C THR A 418 -14.13 -15.14 -22.84
N GLY A 419 -13.86 -15.76 -21.71
CA GLY A 419 -13.31 -17.13 -21.64
C GLY A 419 -11.82 -17.24 -21.98
N ILE A 420 -11.17 -16.17 -22.47
CA ILE A 420 -9.72 -16.19 -22.73
C ILE A 420 -8.95 -15.74 -21.49
N ARG A 421 -7.82 -16.39 -21.22
CA ARG A 421 -6.93 -16.02 -20.12
C ARG A 421 -5.76 -15.18 -20.65
N PRO A 422 -5.70 -13.86 -20.39
CA PRO A 422 -4.55 -13.06 -20.73
C PRO A 422 -3.29 -13.54 -20.01
N ARG A 423 -2.16 -13.59 -20.73
CA ARG A 423 -0.86 -14.03 -20.20
C ARG A 423 0.22 -12.93 -20.32
N GLU A 424 -0.11 -11.80 -20.92
CA GLU A 424 0.78 -10.68 -21.14
C GLU A 424 0.12 -9.36 -20.80
N LEU A 425 0.90 -8.43 -20.27
CA LEU A 425 0.53 -7.02 -20.07
C LEU A 425 1.36 -6.12 -21.01
N PRO A 426 0.81 -4.98 -21.44
CA PRO A 426 -0.60 -4.58 -21.34
C PRO A 426 -1.50 -5.45 -22.24
N MET A 427 -2.74 -5.64 -21.81
CA MET A 427 -3.78 -6.34 -22.59
C MET A 427 -4.35 -5.42 -23.67
N THR A 428 -3.52 -5.07 -24.66
CA THR A 428 -3.92 -4.18 -25.74
C THR A 428 -5.06 -4.75 -26.57
N PRO A 429 -5.88 -3.91 -27.25
CA PRO A 429 -6.93 -4.39 -28.12
C PRO A 429 -6.48 -5.43 -29.14
N GLN A 430 -5.28 -5.25 -29.72
CA GLN A 430 -4.72 -6.19 -30.69
C GLN A 430 -4.41 -7.57 -30.07
N ARG A 431 -3.90 -7.60 -28.83
CA ARG A 431 -3.61 -8.86 -28.13
C ARG A 431 -4.89 -9.60 -27.77
N ILE A 432 -5.89 -8.91 -27.24
CA ILE A 432 -7.19 -9.48 -26.92
C ILE A 432 -7.91 -9.98 -28.18
N TRP A 433 -7.96 -9.15 -29.22
CA TRP A 433 -8.59 -9.55 -30.49
C TRP A 433 -7.94 -10.81 -31.11
N ARG A 434 -6.61 -10.89 -31.13
CA ARG A 434 -5.90 -12.09 -31.60
C ARG A 434 -6.27 -13.32 -30.80
N ALA A 435 -6.27 -13.22 -29.47
CA ALA A 435 -6.63 -14.34 -28.61
C ALA A 435 -8.07 -14.81 -28.82
N LEU A 436 -9.03 -13.89 -28.99
CA LEU A 436 -10.43 -14.19 -29.31
C LEU A 436 -10.56 -14.89 -30.67
N ARG A 437 -9.86 -14.41 -31.67
CA ARG A 437 -9.86 -15.01 -33.01
C ARG A 437 -9.30 -16.44 -32.97
N ASP A 438 -8.18 -16.64 -32.29
CA ASP A 438 -7.51 -17.93 -32.19
C ASP A 438 -8.35 -18.94 -31.38
N GLN A 439 -9.14 -18.47 -30.40
CA GLN A 439 -10.11 -19.31 -29.68
C GLN A 439 -11.25 -19.77 -30.59
N ARG A 440 -11.87 -18.84 -31.35
CA ARG A 440 -12.95 -19.17 -32.30
C ARG A 440 -12.49 -20.19 -33.35
N ALA A 441 -11.30 -20.02 -33.91
CA ALA A 441 -10.75 -20.95 -34.87
C ALA A 441 -10.58 -22.37 -34.28
N LYS A 442 -10.19 -22.49 -32.99
CA LYS A 442 -10.11 -23.79 -32.31
C LYS A 442 -11.48 -24.41 -32.08
N GLU A 443 -12.48 -23.62 -31.71
CA GLU A 443 -13.85 -24.06 -31.50
C GLU A 443 -14.51 -24.55 -32.83
N GLU A 444 -14.25 -23.84 -33.94
CA GLU A 444 -14.72 -24.27 -35.29
C GLU A 444 -14.10 -25.57 -35.72
N VAL A 445 -12.81 -25.81 -35.48
CA VAL A 445 -12.13 -27.08 -35.76
C VAL A 445 -12.73 -28.21 -34.90
N ALA A 446 -12.91 -27.96 -33.60
CA ALA A 446 -13.46 -28.95 -32.67
C ALA A 446 -14.96 -29.29 -32.93
N ALA A 447 -15.70 -28.39 -33.56
CA ALA A 447 -17.12 -28.61 -33.95
C ALA A 447 -17.28 -29.26 -35.33
N GLY A 448 -16.20 -29.28 -36.14
CA GLY A 448 -16.16 -29.90 -37.46
C GLY A 448 -15.68 -31.35 -37.50
N ASP A 449 -15.11 -31.81 -36.38
CA ASP A 449 -14.77 -33.23 -36.12
C ASP A 449 -15.93 -33.94 -35.37
#